data_ad9b484def357a6ef54708ba81c711b1
#
_entry.id   ad9b484def357a6ef54708ba81c711b1
#
_cell.length_a   1.000
_cell.length_b   1.000
_cell.length_c   1.000
_cell.angle_alpha   90.00
_cell.angle_beta   90.00
_cell.angle_gamma   90.00
#
_symmetry.space_group_name_H-M   'P 1'
#
loop_
_entity.id
_entity.type
_entity.pdbx_description
1 polymer ?
#
loop_
_entity_poly.entity_id
_entity_poly.type
_entity_poly.pdbx_seq_one_letter_code
_entity_poly.pdbx_strand_id
1 'polypeptide(L)'
;MPTEAPPDERTGRDGCYRNIMILYFSATGNSRYVAALLARELDGQPVMDMGPYMRPGAERLTVKLAGGEPLVFVFPVHSWGLPKYLADLLASMDVQGYVPGQNYVGLLATCGDDAGRTYRLWSRAVARAGLQADAGFTVFMPNTYVLFPGFDVDRAEVRDRKLDAAPAAVRQVAEQIRAGVHGDFTWRGSVPGLKTGVVYPLFVRFMTSDKAFRADADACIGCGRCVEACPVGNITLTAVHPQREGKHMPVWHGRCLNCLACYHYCPTPAIAYGSKTRGKGSYTCPRK
;
A
#
# COMPACT_ATOMS: atom_id res chain seq x y z
N MET A 1 32.08 16.70 37.77
CA MET A 1 30.92 15.78 37.74
C MET A 1 30.15 16.09 36.47
N PRO A 2 30.00 15.19 35.50
CA PRO A 2 29.19 15.46 34.33
C PRO A 2 27.72 15.39 34.78
N THR A 3 26.96 16.44 34.52
CA THR A 3 25.51 16.48 34.70
C THR A 3 24.88 15.58 33.65
N GLU A 4 24.28 14.47 34.06
CA GLU A 4 23.42 13.65 33.21
C GLU A 4 22.31 14.54 32.63
N ALA A 5 22.19 14.49 31.30
CA ALA A 5 21.06 15.15 30.62
C ALA A 5 19.76 14.48 31.12
N PRO A 6 18.66 15.24 31.30
CA PRO A 6 17.41 14.66 31.71
C PRO A 6 16.95 13.60 30.69
N PRO A 7 16.33 12.50 31.11
CA PRO A 7 15.84 11.47 30.20
C PRO A 7 14.85 12.10 29.20
N ASP A 8 15.03 11.77 27.93
CA ASP A 8 14.16 12.21 26.85
C ASP A 8 12.73 11.69 27.11
N GLU A 9 11.81 12.58 27.44
CA GLU A 9 10.38 12.22 27.73
C GLU A 9 9.67 11.54 26.56
N ARG A 10 10.29 11.51 25.36
CA ARG A 10 9.76 10.90 24.13
C ARG A 10 9.86 9.38 24.13
N THR A 11 10.80 8.83 24.88
CA THR A 11 10.99 7.38 25.03
C THR A 11 10.73 6.98 26.46
N GLY A 12 10.01 5.88 26.69
CA GLY A 12 9.94 5.27 28.00
C GLY A 12 11.34 4.89 28.49
N ARG A 13 11.47 4.49 29.77
CA ARG A 13 12.76 4.12 30.41
C ARG A 13 13.64 3.16 29.60
N ASP A 14 13.06 2.47 28.61
CA ASP A 14 13.71 1.49 27.74
C ASP A 14 13.90 1.99 26.29
N GLY A 15 13.74 3.29 26.01
CA GLY A 15 13.89 3.86 24.66
C GLY A 15 12.76 3.49 23.67
N CYS A 16 11.65 2.93 24.13
CA CYS A 16 10.55 2.48 23.30
C CYS A 16 9.44 3.54 23.19
N TYR A 17 8.94 3.82 22.00
CA TYR A 17 7.74 4.66 21.82
C TYR A 17 6.53 3.94 22.43
N ARG A 18 5.74 4.65 23.26
CA ARG A 18 4.57 4.07 23.93
C ARG A 18 3.40 3.80 23.00
N ASN A 19 3.25 4.61 21.94
CA ASN A 19 2.23 4.44 20.90
C ASN A 19 2.86 4.76 19.55
N ILE A 20 2.41 4.09 18.50
CA ILE A 20 2.79 4.36 17.11
C ILE A 20 1.53 4.27 16.26
N MET A 21 1.26 5.28 15.45
CA MET A 21 0.16 5.23 14.49
C MET A 21 0.66 4.62 13.17
N ILE A 22 0.05 3.52 12.73
CA ILE A 22 0.37 2.89 11.44
C ILE A 22 -0.79 3.09 10.47
N LEU A 23 -0.54 3.82 9.39
CA LEU A 23 -1.48 4.00 8.29
C LEU A 23 -1.08 3.10 7.13
N TYR A 24 -1.96 2.20 6.70
CA TYR A 24 -1.64 1.35 5.56
C TYR A 24 -2.64 1.50 4.41
N PHE A 25 -2.17 1.18 3.21
CA PHE A 25 -2.99 0.89 2.04
C PHE A 25 -2.57 -0.45 1.45
N SER A 26 -3.54 -1.30 1.11
CA SER A 26 -3.26 -2.60 0.51
C SER A 26 -4.32 -2.99 -0.51
N ALA A 27 -3.87 -3.45 -1.70
CA ALA A 27 -4.77 -3.93 -2.75
C ALA A 27 -4.99 -5.45 -2.68
N THR A 28 -3.93 -6.23 -2.49
CA THR A 28 -3.93 -7.71 -2.54
C THR A 28 -3.55 -8.37 -1.21
N GLY A 29 -3.44 -7.58 -0.15
CA GLY A 29 -3.15 -8.05 1.21
C GLY A 29 -1.68 -7.94 1.64
N ASN A 30 -0.71 -7.79 0.75
CA ASN A 30 0.72 -7.73 1.09
C ASN A 30 1.05 -6.63 2.12
N SER A 31 0.70 -5.38 1.82
CA SER A 31 0.99 -4.26 2.72
C SER A 31 0.19 -4.33 4.02
N ARG A 32 -1.03 -4.90 4.00
CA ARG A 32 -1.80 -5.17 5.22
C ARG A 32 -1.06 -6.17 6.12
N TYR A 33 -0.53 -7.25 5.56
CA TYR A 33 0.26 -8.22 6.31
C TYR A 33 1.52 -7.58 6.90
N VAL A 34 2.25 -6.80 6.11
CA VAL A 34 3.45 -6.08 6.58
C VAL A 34 3.10 -5.06 7.67
N ALA A 35 1.98 -4.33 7.55
CA ALA A 35 1.51 -3.41 8.59
C ALA A 35 1.14 -4.15 9.88
N ALA A 36 0.50 -5.31 9.78
CA ALA A 36 0.18 -6.15 10.95
C ALA A 36 1.44 -6.72 11.63
N LEU A 37 2.44 -7.13 10.84
CA LEU A 37 3.75 -7.53 11.38
C LEU A 37 4.43 -6.37 12.10
N LEU A 38 4.47 -5.19 11.47
CA LEU A 38 5.08 -4.00 12.07
C LEU A 38 4.38 -3.62 13.37
N ALA A 39 3.05 -3.67 13.41
CA ALA A 39 2.28 -3.42 14.63
C ALA A 39 2.64 -4.38 15.75
N ARG A 40 2.83 -5.67 15.45
CA ARG A 40 3.25 -6.68 16.45
C ARG A 40 4.66 -6.42 16.96
N GLU A 41 5.59 -6.10 16.07
CA GLU A 41 6.98 -5.78 16.45
C GLU A 41 7.06 -4.47 17.26
N LEU A 42 6.08 -3.57 17.14
CA LEU A 42 5.98 -2.29 17.84
C LEU A 42 4.93 -2.31 18.98
N ASP A 43 4.77 -3.47 19.63
CA ASP A 43 3.95 -3.66 20.84
C ASP A 43 2.44 -3.54 20.65
N GLY A 44 1.95 -4.03 19.49
CA GLY A 44 0.50 -4.14 19.22
C GLY A 44 -0.19 -2.82 18.84
N GLN A 45 0.50 -1.96 18.17
CA GLN A 45 0.05 -0.61 17.81
C GLN A 45 -1.20 -0.58 16.91
N PRO A 46 -2.02 0.49 16.95
CA PRO A 46 -3.19 0.63 16.11
C PRO A 46 -2.81 0.73 14.63
N VAL A 47 -3.60 0.06 13.78
CA VAL A 47 -3.40 0.01 12.32
C VAL A 47 -4.66 0.51 11.63
N MET A 48 -4.54 1.55 10.78
CA MET A 48 -5.67 2.17 10.07
C MET A 48 -5.52 1.97 8.56
N ASP A 49 -6.60 1.51 7.90
CA ASP A 49 -6.66 1.39 6.44
C ASP A 49 -6.98 2.73 5.78
N MET A 50 -6.10 3.19 4.90
CA MET A 50 -6.31 4.40 4.10
C MET A 50 -7.23 4.20 2.89
N GLY A 51 -7.51 2.96 2.50
CA GLY A 51 -8.32 2.63 1.31
C GLY A 51 -9.70 3.30 1.30
N PRO A 52 -10.50 3.22 2.36
CA PRO A 52 -11.81 3.86 2.44
C PRO A 52 -11.79 5.37 2.16
N TYR A 53 -10.74 6.07 2.56
CA TYR A 53 -10.60 7.54 2.38
C TYR A 53 -10.25 7.94 0.94
N MET A 54 -9.91 7.00 0.07
CA MET A 54 -9.72 7.24 -1.37
C MET A 54 -11.02 7.08 -2.18
N ARG A 55 -12.15 6.71 -1.56
CA ARG A 55 -13.43 6.55 -2.24
C ARG A 55 -14.09 7.90 -2.53
N PRO A 56 -14.92 8.00 -3.59
CA PRO A 56 -15.71 9.21 -3.83
C PRO A 56 -16.62 9.52 -2.63
N GLY A 57 -16.67 10.78 -2.23
CA GLY A 57 -17.49 11.22 -1.10
C GLY A 57 -16.98 10.81 0.30
N ALA A 58 -15.77 10.20 0.37
CA ALA A 58 -15.18 9.88 1.66
C ALA A 58 -14.85 11.13 2.46
N GLU A 59 -14.94 11.03 3.78
CA GLU A 59 -14.47 12.05 4.69
C GLU A 59 -12.96 12.26 4.56
N ARG A 60 -12.49 13.42 5.00
CA ARG A 60 -11.06 13.71 5.07
C ARG A 60 -10.38 12.79 6.08
N LEU A 61 -9.25 12.19 5.69
CA LEU A 61 -8.43 11.41 6.62
C LEU A 61 -7.88 12.33 7.71
N THR A 62 -8.33 12.13 8.93
CA THR A 62 -7.84 12.85 10.11
C THR A 62 -7.13 11.88 11.05
N VAL A 63 -5.92 12.25 11.45
CA VAL A 63 -5.06 11.49 12.36
C VAL A 63 -4.76 12.38 13.57
N LYS A 64 -4.87 11.82 14.78
CA LYS A 64 -4.50 12.50 16.02
C LYS A 64 -3.27 11.81 16.60
N LEU A 65 -2.20 12.56 16.77
CA LEU A 65 -0.95 12.07 17.36
C LEU A 65 -0.78 12.66 18.76
N ALA A 66 -0.31 11.82 19.67
CA ALA A 66 0.24 12.30 20.94
C ALA A 66 1.67 12.85 20.74
N GLY A 67 2.16 13.64 21.68
CA GLY A 67 3.52 14.16 21.64
C GLY A 67 4.56 13.02 21.59
N GLY A 68 5.44 13.07 20.60
CA GLY A 68 6.48 12.05 20.39
C GLY A 68 5.99 10.75 19.74
N GLU A 69 4.69 10.59 19.44
CA GLU A 69 4.14 9.41 18.78
C GLU A 69 4.57 9.33 17.32
N PRO A 70 5.26 8.23 16.87
CA PRO A 70 5.60 8.04 15.47
C PRO A 70 4.37 7.79 14.59
N LEU A 71 4.44 8.26 13.34
CA LEU A 71 3.50 8.01 12.28
C LEU A 71 4.18 7.21 11.16
N VAL A 72 3.75 5.98 10.92
CA VAL A 72 4.34 5.12 9.91
C VAL A 72 3.34 4.79 8.81
N PHE A 73 3.76 5.00 7.56
CA PHE A 73 2.97 4.69 6.38
C PHE A 73 3.42 3.37 5.78
N VAL A 74 2.47 2.47 5.46
CA VAL A 74 2.75 1.18 4.82
C VAL A 74 1.90 1.03 3.57
N PHE A 75 2.51 0.98 2.38
CA PHE A 75 1.77 0.83 1.13
C PHE A 75 2.60 0.19 0.01
N PRO A 76 1.94 -0.37 -1.03
CA PRO A 76 2.64 -0.99 -2.14
C PRO A 76 3.19 0.06 -3.10
N VAL A 77 4.35 -0.24 -3.69
CA VAL A 77 4.88 0.49 -4.84
C VAL A 77 4.06 0.15 -6.09
N HIS A 78 3.53 1.17 -6.76
CA HIS A 78 2.87 1.04 -8.05
C HIS A 78 3.73 1.66 -9.15
N SER A 79 4.30 0.81 -10.03
CA SER A 79 5.15 1.27 -11.14
C SER A 79 6.21 2.29 -10.70
N TRP A 80 6.98 1.94 -9.65
CA TRP A 80 8.07 2.75 -9.08
C TRP A 80 7.64 4.11 -8.49
N GLY A 81 6.41 4.18 -8.00
CA GLY A 81 5.85 5.35 -7.31
C GLY A 81 4.67 5.00 -6.42
N LEU A 82 3.89 6.01 -6.05
CA LEU A 82 2.72 5.84 -5.20
C LEU A 82 1.51 5.31 -6.00
N PRO A 83 0.60 4.56 -5.36
CA PRO A 83 -0.73 4.34 -5.91
C PRO A 83 -1.41 5.67 -6.28
N LYS A 84 -2.07 5.74 -7.45
CA LYS A 84 -2.59 6.98 -8.08
C LYS A 84 -3.45 7.70 -7.06
N TYR A 85 -4.19 7.70 -6.38
CA TYR A 85 -4.96 8.58 -5.50
C TYR A 85 -4.36 8.73 -4.10
N LEU A 86 -3.33 7.92 -3.79
CA LEU A 86 -2.69 7.97 -2.48
C LEU A 86 -1.90 9.28 -2.27
N ALA A 87 -1.25 9.79 -3.32
CA ALA A 87 -0.52 11.05 -3.22
C ALA A 87 -1.45 12.23 -2.86
N ASP A 88 -2.65 12.27 -3.45
CA ASP A 88 -3.64 13.31 -3.16
C ASP A 88 -4.22 13.14 -1.74
N LEU A 89 -4.50 11.91 -1.33
CA LEU A 89 -4.95 11.60 0.03
C LEU A 89 -3.91 12.08 1.07
N LEU A 90 -2.65 11.70 0.89
CA LEU A 90 -1.57 12.09 1.81
C LEU A 90 -1.37 13.60 1.87
N ALA A 91 -1.48 14.29 0.72
CA ALA A 91 -1.34 15.75 0.65
C ALA A 91 -2.49 16.52 1.29
N SER A 92 -3.66 15.89 1.41
CA SER A 92 -4.88 16.51 1.95
C SER A 92 -5.26 16.03 3.34
N MET A 93 -4.52 15.07 3.92
CA MET A 93 -4.82 14.56 5.26
C MET A 93 -4.68 15.66 6.32
N ASP A 94 -5.41 15.50 7.42
CA ASP A 94 -5.31 16.38 8.60
C ASP A 94 -4.57 15.61 9.70
N VAL A 95 -3.44 16.14 10.17
CA VAL A 95 -2.66 15.51 11.25
C VAL A 95 -2.56 16.46 12.43
N GLN A 96 -3.39 16.18 13.43
CA GLN A 96 -3.47 16.96 14.67
C GLN A 96 -2.43 16.45 15.67
N GLY A 97 -1.82 17.36 16.41
CA GLY A 97 -0.82 17.03 17.44
C GLY A 97 0.58 16.71 16.90
N TYR A 98 0.81 16.84 15.59
CA TYR A 98 2.15 16.68 15.01
C TYR A 98 3.06 17.87 15.40
N VAL A 99 4.24 17.55 15.91
CA VAL A 99 5.29 18.53 16.25
C VAL A 99 6.57 18.13 15.52
N PRO A 100 7.08 18.99 14.59
CA PRO A 100 8.33 18.72 13.88
C PRO A 100 9.49 18.41 14.83
N GLY A 101 10.27 17.37 14.52
CA GLY A 101 11.41 16.95 15.34
C GLY A 101 11.04 16.19 16.61
N GLN A 102 9.75 16.07 16.96
CA GLN A 102 9.28 15.24 18.07
C GLN A 102 8.56 13.97 17.58
N ASN A 103 7.68 14.10 16.59
CA ASN A 103 7.00 12.94 16.00
C ASN A 103 7.81 12.43 14.80
N TYR A 104 8.20 11.17 14.86
CA TYR A 104 8.88 10.50 13.75
C TYR A 104 7.90 10.14 12.65
N VAL A 105 8.24 10.41 11.38
CA VAL A 105 7.40 10.10 10.21
C VAL A 105 8.14 9.16 9.27
N GLY A 106 7.71 7.89 9.22
CA GLY A 106 8.36 6.83 8.47
C GLY A 106 7.53 6.25 7.34
N LEU A 107 8.22 5.70 6.33
CA LEU A 107 7.65 4.91 5.24
C LEU A 107 8.18 3.48 5.28
N LEU A 108 7.28 2.49 5.18
CA LEU A 108 7.60 1.11 4.86
C LEU A 108 6.91 0.72 3.55
N ALA A 109 7.63 0.80 2.45
CA ALA A 109 7.13 0.47 1.12
C ALA A 109 7.21 -1.04 0.86
N THR A 110 6.15 -1.67 0.35
CA THR A 110 6.18 -3.05 -0.12
C THR A 110 6.31 -3.10 -1.64
N CYS A 111 7.20 -3.93 -2.16
CA CYS A 111 7.38 -4.09 -3.61
C CYS A 111 7.80 -5.51 -3.97
N GLY A 112 7.62 -5.88 -5.24
CA GLY A 112 8.09 -7.16 -5.75
C GLY A 112 9.59 -7.19 -6.01
N ASP A 113 10.10 -6.11 -6.58
CA ASP A 113 11.49 -6.04 -7.06
C ASP A 113 12.22 -4.80 -6.55
N ASP A 114 11.76 -3.59 -6.92
CA ASP A 114 12.38 -2.36 -6.45
C ASP A 114 11.35 -1.22 -6.30
N ALA A 115 11.71 -0.22 -5.50
CA ALA A 115 10.86 0.89 -5.15
C ALA A 115 11.09 2.15 -6.02
N GLY A 116 12.10 2.18 -6.87
CA GLY A 116 12.47 3.39 -7.60
C GLY A 116 12.80 4.55 -6.64
N ARG A 117 12.17 5.69 -6.88
CA ARG A 117 12.25 6.88 -6.00
C ARG A 117 10.94 7.12 -5.23
N THR A 118 10.25 6.06 -4.83
CA THR A 118 8.96 6.15 -4.11
C THR A 118 9.07 6.98 -2.83
N TYR A 119 10.15 6.84 -2.06
CA TYR A 119 10.41 7.68 -0.88
C TYR A 119 10.34 9.17 -1.21
N ARG A 120 10.99 9.62 -2.28
CA ARG A 120 10.98 11.02 -2.71
C ARG A 120 9.57 11.53 -3.08
N LEU A 121 8.75 10.68 -3.71
CA LEU A 121 7.37 11.05 -4.05
C LEU A 121 6.51 11.14 -2.79
N TRP A 122 6.64 10.17 -1.91
CA TRP A 122 5.95 10.13 -0.64
C TRP A 122 6.33 11.29 0.27
N SER A 123 7.62 11.58 0.46
CA SER A 123 8.07 12.68 1.30
C SER A 123 7.53 14.04 0.83
N ARG A 124 7.40 14.23 -0.50
CA ARG A 124 6.77 15.42 -1.06
C ARG A 124 5.26 15.47 -0.81
N ALA A 125 4.59 14.32 -0.82
CA ALA A 125 3.15 14.24 -0.56
C ALA A 125 2.84 14.58 0.91
N VAL A 126 3.55 13.97 1.86
CA VAL A 126 3.35 14.23 3.29
C VAL A 126 3.79 15.65 3.70
N ALA A 127 4.80 16.21 3.02
CA ALA A 127 5.21 17.60 3.26
C ALA A 127 4.10 18.61 2.93
N ARG A 128 3.21 18.31 1.97
CA ARG A 128 2.04 19.16 1.67
C ARG A 128 1.00 19.13 2.80
N ALA A 129 0.98 18.07 3.60
CA ALA A 129 0.17 17.97 4.82
C ALA A 129 0.91 18.53 6.06
N GLY A 130 2.05 19.18 5.88
CA GLY A 130 2.83 19.78 6.97
C GLY A 130 3.75 18.81 7.71
N LEU A 131 3.96 17.59 7.22
CA LEU A 131 4.80 16.59 7.88
C LEU A 131 6.23 16.61 7.32
N GLN A 132 7.21 16.37 8.19
CA GLN A 132 8.59 16.13 7.80
C GLN A 132 8.86 14.63 7.74
N ALA A 133 9.29 14.13 6.58
CA ALA A 133 9.64 12.73 6.40
C ALA A 133 11.01 12.41 6.99
N ASP A 134 11.09 11.42 7.86
CA ASP A 134 12.34 11.04 8.54
C ASP A 134 13.05 9.87 7.85
N ALA A 135 12.36 8.75 7.62
CA ALA A 135 12.98 7.63 6.94
C ALA A 135 12.05 6.85 6.01
N GLY A 136 12.66 6.09 5.09
CA GLY A 136 11.95 5.17 4.21
C GLY A 136 12.66 3.82 4.09
N PHE A 137 11.88 2.76 4.13
CA PHE A 137 12.33 1.37 4.08
C PHE A 137 11.57 0.59 3.02
N THR A 138 12.10 -0.58 2.64
CA THR A 138 11.45 -1.50 1.69
C THR A 138 11.39 -2.90 2.26
N VAL A 139 10.24 -3.56 2.12
CA VAL A 139 10.07 -5.01 2.32
C VAL A 139 9.63 -5.65 1.01
N PHE A 140 10.36 -6.68 0.59
CA PHE A 140 10.02 -7.44 -0.60
C PHE A 140 8.84 -8.36 -0.34
N MET A 141 7.81 -8.22 -1.18
CA MET A 141 6.58 -9.02 -1.12
C MET A 141 6.27 -9.61 -2.49
N PRO A 142 5.45 -10.67 -2.56
CA PRO A 142 5.10 -11.28 -3.84
C PRO A 142 4.54 -10.30 -4.87
N ASN A 143 4.98 -10.46 -6.13
CA ASN A 143 4.51 -9.69 -7.26
C ASN A 143 3.03 -9.95 -7.54
N THR A 144 2.32 -8.90 -7.91
CA THR A 144 0.88 -8.94 -8.22
C THR A 144 0.53 -8.22 -9.52
N TYR A 145 1.49 -7.59 -10.20
CA TYR A 145 1.20 -6.89 -11.43
C TYR A 145 1.43 -7.79 -12.64
N VAL A 146 0.36 -8.05 -13.42
CA VAL A 146 0.37 -9.04 -14.51
C VAL A 146 0.11 -8.44 -15.91
N LEU A 147 -0.05 -7.11 -16.03
CA LEU A 147 -0.51 -6.50 -17.30
C LEU A 147 0.59 -6.19 -18.31
N PHE A 148 1.86 -6.26 -17.92
CA PHE A 148 2.97 -6.11 -18.88
C PHE A 148 3.41 -7.46 -19.45
N PRO A 149 3.90 -7.49 -20.72
CA PRO A 149 4.55 -8.67 -21.24
C PRO A 149 5.72 -9.10 -20.34
N GLY A 150 5.83 -10.39 -20.06
CA GLY A 150 6.85 -10.94 -19.15
C GLY A 150 6.55 -10.80 -17.65
N PHE A 151 5.54 -10.03 -17.25
CA PHE A 151 5.13 -9.93 -15.84
C PHE A 151 4.05 -10.94 -15.52
N ASP A 152 4.19 -11.59 -14.37
CA ASP A 152 3.18 -12.47 -13.77
C ASP A 152 3.31 -12.44 -12.25
N VAL A 153 2.40 -13.12 -11.55
CA VAL A 153 2.57 -13.41 -10.14
C VAL A 153 3.82 -14.27 -9.93
N ASP A 154 4.47 -14.13 -8.78
CA ASP A 154 5.64 -14.94 -8.46
C ASP A 154 5.28 -16.44 -8.45
N ARG A 155 6.20 -17.28 -8.93
CA ARG A 155 6.12 -18.74 -8.75
C ARG A 155 6.12 -19.08 -7.26
N ALA A 156 5.58 -20.23 -6.89
CA ALA A 156 5.39 -20.64 -5.51
C ALA A 156 6.67 -20.51 -4.66
N GLU A 157 7.80 -20.94 -5.20
CA GLU A 157 9.07 -20.91 -4.48
C GLU A 157 9.56 -19.47 -4.18
N VAL A 158 9.35 -18.55 -5.13
CA VAL A 158 9.72 -17.13 -4.97
C VAL A 158 8.74 -16.44 -4.02
N ARG A 159 7.45 -16.71 -4.20
CA ARG A 159 6.37 -16.22 -3.32
C ARG A 159 6.63 -16.60 -1.86
N ASP A 160 6.87 -17.89 -1.61
CA ASP A 160 7.00 -18.43 -0.26
C ASP A 160 8.27 -17.90 0.40
N ARG A 161 9.39 -17.86 -0.32
CA ARG A 161 10.63 -17.24 0.16
C ARG A 161 10.43 -15.77 0.58
N LYS A 162 9.70 -14.95 -0.23
CA LYS A 162 9.41 -13.55 0.13
C LYS A 162 8.52 -13.47 1.37
N LEU A 163 7.49 -14.30 1.46
CA LEU A 163 6.59 -14.34 2.62
C LEU A 163 7.30 -14.77 3.90
N ASP A 164 8.21 -15.73 3.82
CA ASP A 164 8.95 -16.24 4.97
C ASP A 164 10.07 -15.27 5.42
N ALA A 165 10.62 -14.48 4.50
CA ALA A 165 11.61 -13.44 4.81
C ALA A 165 10.98 -12.17 5.42
N ALA A 166 9.70 -11.90 5.14
CA ALA A 166 9.05 -10.65 5.54
C ALA A 166 9.07 -10.39 7.06
N PRO A 167 8.82 -11.37 7.97
CA PRO A 167 8.85 -11.11 9.41
C PRO A 167 10.21 -10.62 9.90
N ALA A 168 11.31 -11.23 9.45
CA ALA A 168 12.66 -10.80 9.83
C ALA A 168 13.00 -9.40 9.29
N ALA A 169 12.62 -9.10 8.04
CA ALA A 169 12.81 -7.79 7.44
C ALA A 169 12.01 -6.70 8.18
N VAL A 170 10.76 -6.99 8.56
CA VAL A 170 9.92 -6.04 9.31
C VAL A 170 10.48 -5.81 10.71
N ARG A 171 11.00 -6.84 11.40
CA ARG A 171 11.65 -6.69 12.71
C ARG A 171 12.85 -5.73 12.62
N GLN A 172 13.72 -5.88 11.62
CA GLN A 172 14.84 -4.95 11.42
C GLN A 172 14.35 -3.52 11.19
N VAL A 173 13.28 -3.32 10.43
CA VAL A 173 12.70 -1.98 10.24
C VAL A 173 12.11 -1.43 11.54
N ALA A 174 11.45 -2.26 12.35
CA ALA A 174 10.93 -1.84 13.66
C ALA A 174 12.05 -1.37 14.60
N GLU A 175 13.19 -2.09 14.62
CA GLU A 175 14.38 -1.70 15.39
C GLU A 175 14.94 -0.35 14.91
N GLN A 176 14.99 -0.11 13.60
CA GLN A 176 15.46 1.16 13.03
C GLN A 176 14.49 2.33 13.34
N ILE A 177 13.18 2.08 13.32
CA ILE A 177 12.18 3.07 13.72
C ILE A 177 12.34 3.41 15.21
N ARG A 178 12.50 2.41 16.08
CA ARG A 178 12.75 2.63 17.52
C ARG A 178 14.04 3.42 17.78
N ALA A 179 15.06 3.17 16.98
CA ALA A 179 16.33 3.90 17.06
C ALA A 179 16.27 5.31 16.44
N GLY A 180 15.12 5.73 15.90
CA GLY A 180 14.97 7.04 15.28
C GLY A 180 15.88 7.26 14.06
N VAL A 181 16.15 6.21 13.26
CA VAL A 181 17.08 6.31 12.12
C VAL A 181 16.48 7.19 11.02
N HIS A 182 17.27 8.15 10.50
CA HIS A 182 16.87 9.07 9.43
C HIS A 182 17.53 8.72 8.10
N GLY A 183 16.76 8.78 7.00
CA GLY A 183 17.29 8.61 5.65
C GLY A 183 16.41 7.77 4.72
N ASP A 184 16.82 7.69 3.46
CA ASP A 184 16.18 6.87 2.44
C ASP A 184 16.90 5.53 2.29
N PHE A 185 16.40 4.50 2.95
CA PHE A 185 16.85 3.11 2.91
C PHE A 185 16.00 2.25 1.97
N THR A 186 15.18 2.88 1.11
CA THR A 186 14.39 2.13 0.14
C THR A 186 15.28 1.51 -0.93
N TRP A 187 14.99 0.28 -1.31
CA TRP A 187 15.69 -0.39 -2.41
C TRP A 187 15.28 0.21 -3.75
N ARG A 188 16.12 1.09 -4.29
CA ARG A 188 15.81 1.87 -5.49
C ARG A 188 15.95 1.11 -6.80
N GLY A 189 16.69 -0.01 -6.80
CA GLY A 189 16.99 -0.78 -8.00
C GLY A 189 17.81 -0.02 -9.04
N SER A 190 17.82 -0.53 -10.27
CA SER A 190 18.52 0.09 -11.40
C SER A 190 17.73 1.25 -12.01
N VAL A 191 18.42 2.28 -12.51
CA VAL A 191 17.86 3.45 -13.21
C VAL A 191 16.62 4.09 -12.56
N PRO A 192 16.63 4.34 -11.23
CA PRO A 192 15.44 4.78 -10.51
C PRO A 192 14.91 6.14 -10.97
N GLY A 193 15.80 6.97 -11.55
CA GLY A 193 15.43 8.27 -12.13
C GLY A 193 14.51 8.12 -13.34
N LEU A 194 14.82 7.22 -14.26
CA LEU A 194 14.02 6.93 -15.44
C LEU A 194 12.69 6.28 -15.04
N LYS A 195 12.75 5.26 -14.17
CA LYS A 195 11.55 4.54 -13.68
C LYS A 195 10.53 5.49 -13.04
N THR A 196 10.95 6.28 -12.08
CA THR A 196 10.05 7.19 -11.36
C THR A 196 9.79 8.51 -12.09
N GLY A 197 10.74 9.01 -12.86
CA GLY A 197 10.62 10.31 -13.54
C GLY A 197 9.90 10.26 -14.89
N VAL A 198 9.91 9.12 -15.57
CA VAL A 198 9.30 8.95 -16.90
C VAL A 198 8.24 7.86 -16.90
N VAL A 199 8.60 6.63 -16.50
CA VAL A 199 7.68 5.48 -16.61
C VAL A 199 6.47 5.64 -15.67
N TYR A 200 6.70 6.05 -14.43
CA TYR A 200 5.62 6.24 -13.46
C TYR A 200 4.58 7.30 -13.88
N PRO A 201 4.95 8.52 -14.30
CA PRO A 201 3.96 9.50 -14.80
C PRO A 201 3.16 9.00 -16.00
N LEU A 202 3.82 8.31 -16.94
CA LEU A 202 3.14 7.70 -18.09
C LEU A 202 2.18 6.59 -17.65
N PHE A 203 2.58 5.76 -16.69
CA PHE A 203 1.72 4.75 -16.09
C PHE A 203 0.48 5.38 -15.46
N VAL A 204 0.65 6.38 -14.61
CA VAL A 204 -0.48 7.07 -13.94
C VAL A 204 -1.39 7.74 -14.95
N ARG A 205 -0.84 8.35 -16.01
CA ARG A 205 -1.60 9.09 -17.00
C ARG A 205 -2.38 8.19 -17.96
N PHE A 206 -1.77 7.10 -18.42
CA PHE A 206 -2.28 6.32 -19.56
C PHE A 206 -2.69 4.89 -19.21
N MET A 207 -2.15 4.31 -18.14
CA MET A 207 -2.35 2.88 -17.84
C MET A 207 -3.30 2.62 -16.68
N THR A 208 -3.61 3.61 -15.84
CA THR A 208 -4.58 3.46 -14.75
C THR A 208 -6.02 3.60 -15.25
N SER A 209 -6.41 2.78 -16.20
CA SER A 209 -7.73 2.77 -16.82
C SER A 209 -8.44 1.44 -16.55
N ASP A 210 -9.75 1.49 -16.40
CA ASP A 210 -10.60 0.28 -16.26
C ASP A 210 -11.29 -0.12 -17.56
N LYS A 211 -11.11 0.64 -18.64
CA LYS A 211 -11.81 0.43 -19.93
C LYS A 211 -11.64 -0.98 -20.51
N ALA A 212 -10.55 -1.66 -20.21
CA ALA A 212 -10.28 -3.02 -20.69
C ALA A 212 -10.75 -4.13 -19.75
N PHE A 213 -11.21 -3.79 -18.52
CA PHE A 213 -11.80 -4.81 -17.65
C PHE A 213 -13.11 -5.33 -18.20
N ARG A 214 -13.28 -6.64 -18.15
CA ARG A 214 -14.49 -7.36 -18.50
C ARG A 214 -14.70 -8.49 -17.50
N ALA A 215 -15.95 -8.82 -17.25
CA ALA A 215 -16.32 -10.05 -16.55
C ALA A 215 -16.92 -11.03 -17.56
N ASP A 216 -16.41 -12.23 -17.55
CA ASP A 216 -16.95 -13.34 -18.33
C ASP A 216 -18.26 -13.82 -17.67
N ALA A 217 -19.35 -13.82 -18.42
CA ALA A 217 -20.68 -14.21 -17.92
C ALA A 217 -20.77 -15.69 -17.57
N ASP A 218 -20.05 -16.56 -18.28
CA ASP A 218 -20.07 -18.01 -18.00
C ASP A 218 -19.39 -18.33 -16.66
N ALA A 219 -18.31 -17.62 -16.36
CA ALA A 219 -17.52 -17.80 -15.14
C ALA A 219 -18.03 -16.94 -13.95
N CYS A 220 -18.64 -15.78 -14.19
CA CYS A 220 -19.08 -14.87 -13.15
C CYS A 220 -20.27 -15.45 -12.37
N ILE A 221 -20.16 -15.51 -11.04
CA ILE A 221 -21.22 -15.99 -10.16
C ILE A 221 -21.99 -14.87 -9.44
N GLY A 222 -21.69 -13.60 -9.75
CA GLY A 222 -22.36 -12.44 -9.15
C GLY A 222 -22.09 -12.27 -7.64
N CYS A 223 -20.95 -12.73 -7.13
CA CYS A 223 -20.68 -12.81 -5.68
C CYS A 223 -20.30 -11.48 -5.01
N GLY A 224 -20.01 -10.43 -5.77
CA GLY A 224 -19.66 -9.10 -5.24
C GLY A 224 -18.22 -8.91 -4.74
N ARG A 225 -17.38 -9.95 -4.66
CA ARG A 225 -16.01 -9.82 -4.14
C ARG A 225 -15.16 -8.79 -4.85
N CYS A 226 -15.38 -8.56 -6.14
CA CYS A 226 -14.68 -7.53 -6.89
C CYS A 226 -15.06 -6.11 -6.45
N VAL A 227 -16.30 -5.89 -6.01
CA VAL A 227 -16.79 -4.62 -5.44
C VAL A 227 -16.14 -4.39 -4.09
N GLU A 228 -16.18 -5.38 -3.20
CA GLU A 228 -15.58 -5.31 -1.85
C GLU A 228 -14.06 -5.09 -1.93
N ALA A 229 -13.39 -5.80 -2.84
CA ALA A 229 -11.94 -5.70 -3.03
C ALA A 229 -11.50 -4.36 -3.65
N CYS A 230 -12.40 -3.57 -4.24
CA CYS A 230 -12.02 -2.32 -4.89
C CYS A 230 -11.77 -1.21 -3.86
N PRO A 231 -10.49 -0.82 -3.62
CA PRO A 231 -10.19 0.12 -2.55
C PRO A 231 -10.72 1.53 -2.81
N VAL A 232 -10.96 1.88 -4.08
CA VAL A 232 -11.44 3.21 -4.48
C VAL A 232 -12.93 3.25 -4.84
N GLY A 233 -13.67 2.16 -4.59
CA GLY A 233 -15.11 2.11 -4.85
C GLY A 233 -15.49 2.27 -6.33
N ASN A 234 -14.64 1.78 -7.25
CA ASN A 234 -14.84 1.95 -8.70
C ASN A 234 -15.78 0.91 -9.33
N ILE A 235 -16.32 -0.03 -8.57
CA ILE A 235 -17.07 -1.16 -9.11
C ILE A 235 -18.42 -1.28 -8.40
N THR A 236 -19.49 -1.50 -9.18
CA THR A 236 -20.82 -1.87 -8.68
C THR A 236 -21.31 -3.16 -9.33
N LEU A 237 -22.32 -3.82 -8.75
CA LEU A 237 -23.03 -4.92 -9.36
C LEU A 237 -24.38 -4.38 -9.89
N THR A 238 -24.40 -3.86 -11.10
CA THR A 238 -25.60 -3.23 -11.69
C THR A 238 -26.03 -3.82 -13.03
N ALA A 239 -25.11 -4.43 -13.78
CA ALA A 239 -25.48 -5.11 -15.02
C ALA A 239 -26.19 -6.43 -14.70
N VAL A 240 -27.39 -6.63 -15.26
CA VAL A 240 -28.12 -7.92 -15.11
C VAL A 240 -27.27 -9.07 -15.65
N HIS A 241 -27.19 -10.15 -14.90
CA HIS A 241 -26.43 -11.32 -15.32
C HIS A 241 -27.22 -12.09 -16.40
N PRO A 242 -26.67 -12.32 -17.62
CA PRO A 242 -27.42 -12.87 -18.72
C PRO A 242 -27.85 -14.33 -18.52
N GLN A 243 -27.20 -15.09 -17.63
CA GLN A 243 -27.40 -16.52 -17.45
C GLN A 243 -27.79 -16.91 -16.02
N ARG A 244 -27.82 -15.96 -15.07
CA ARG A 244 -28.11 -16.26 -13.65
C ARG A 244 -29.15 -15.30 -13.11
N GLU A 245 -30.37 -15.80 -13.03
CA GLU A 245 -31.52 -15.04 -12.52
C GLU A 245 -31.25 -14.43 -11.14
N GLY A 246 -31.67 -13.17 -10.95
CA GLY A 246 -31.45 -12.43 -9.70
C GLY A 246 -30.01 -12.07 -9.38
N LYS A 247 -29.06 -12.34 -10.28
CA LYS A 247 -27.66 -11.96 -10.12
C LYS A 247 -27.28 -10.78 -11.01
N HIS A 248 -26.23 -10.09 -10.61
CA HIS A 248 -25.70 -8.94 -11.32
C HIS A 248 -24.20 -9.08 -11.57
N MET A 249 -23.72 -8.46 -12.61
CA MET A 249 -22.32 -8.46 -13.02
C MET A 249 -21.65 -7.12 -12.67
N PRO A 250 -20.30 -7.13 -12.49
CA PRO A 250 -19.57 -5.91 -12.17
C PRO A 250 -19.54 -4.92 -13.33
N VAL A 251 -19.70 -3.64 -12.98
CA VAL A 251 -19.51 -2.49 -13.86
C VAL A 251 -18.45 -1.57 -13.25
N TRP A 252 -17.51 -1.12 -14.07
CA TRP A 252 -16.44 -0.20 -13.68
C TRP A 252 -16.80 1.24 -14.08
N HIS A 253 -16.45 2.23 -13.24
CA HIS A 253 -16.91 3.62 -13.34
C HIS A 253 -15.81 4.64 -13.65
N GLY A 254 -14.64 4.22 -14.15
CA GLY A 254 -13.58 5.12 -14.62
C GLY A 254 -12.59 5.58 -13.56
N ARG A 255 -12.75 5.21 -12.27
CA ARG A 255 -11.88 5.60 -11.17
C ARG A 255 -10.96 4.45 -10.75
N CYS A 256 -10.07 4.03 -11.62
CA CYS A 256 -9.24 2.85 -11.41
C CYS A 256 -7.81 3.19 -10.95
N LEU A 257 -7.29 2.42 -9.97
CA LEU A 257 -5.88 2.42 -9.56
C LEU A 257 -5.01 1.53 -10.43
N ASN A 258 -5.62 0.64 -11.22
CA ASN A 258 -4.96 -0.47 -11.90
C ASN A 258 -4.19 -1.42 -10.94
N CYS A 259 -4.73 -1.58 -9.72
CA CYS A 259 -4.15 -2.43 -8.67
C CYS A 259 -4.48 -3.90 -8.80
N LEU A 260 -5.38 -4.26 -9.71
CA LEU A 260 -5.83 -5.62 -10.01
C LEU A 260 -6.50 -6.38 -8.84
N ALA A 261 -6.89 -5.70 -7.76
CA ALA A 261 -7.57 -6.37 -6.64
C ALA A 261 -8.82 -7.14 -7.09
N CYS A 262 -9.66 -6.53 -7.95
CA CYS A 262 -10.84 -7.19 -8.50
C CYS A 262 -10.52 -8.48 -9.27
N TYR A 263 -9.40 -8.51 -9.99
CA TYR A 263 -8.90 -9.69 -10.70
C TYR A 263 -8.41 -10.76 -9.74
N HIS A 264 -7.57 -10.38 -8.77
CA HIS A 264 -6.93 -11.31 -7.85
C HIS A 264 -7.90 -11.93 -6.83
N TYR A 265 -8.91 -11.19 -6.40
CA TYR A 265 -9.93 -11.68 -5.45
C TYR A 265 -11.10 -12.42 -6.11
N CYS A 266 -11.16 -12.50 -7.46
CA CYS A 266 -12.21 -13.21 -8.14
C CYS A 266 -12.08 -14.73 -7.91
N PRO A 267 -13.05 -15.39 -7.26
CA PRO A 267 -12.94 -16.81 -6.92
C PRO A 267 -13.10 -17.74 -8.13
N THR A 268 -13.68 -17.23 -9.22
CA THR A 268 -14.00 -17.98 -10.45
C THR A 268 -13.34 -17.35 -11.66
N PRO A 269 -12.05 -17.09 -11.72
CA PRO A 269 -11.27 -16.25 -12.64
C PRO A 269 -12.05 -15.54 -13.77
N ALA A 270 -13.21 -14.95 -13.42
CA ALA A 270 -14.13 -14.33 -14.37
C ALA A 270 -13.68 -12.94 -14.85
N ILE A 271 -12.78 -12.28 -14.10
CA ILE A 271 -12.37 -10.92 -14.44
C ILE A 271 -11.11 -10.95 -15.29
N ALA A 272 -11.17 -10.29 -16.45
CA ALA A 272 -10.05 -10.15 -17.36
C ALA A 272 -9.79 -8.68 -17.70
N TYR A 273 -8.55 -8.32 -18.03
CA TYR A 273 -8.14 -7.04 -18.59
C TYR A 273 -7.73 -7.21 -20.06
N GLY A 274 -8.73 -7.32 -20.93
CA GLY A 274 -8.52 -7.67 -22.33
C GLY A 274 -7.75 -8.98 -22.49
N SER A 275 -6.78 -9.01 -23.40
CA SER A 275 -5.89 -10.18 -23.60
C SER A 275 -4.73 -10.25 -22.62
N LYS A 276 -4.47 -9.19 -21.85
CA LYS A 276 -3.26 -9.07 -21.02
C LYS A 276 -3.23 -10.00 -19.81
N THR A 277 -4.39 -10.45 -19.34
CA THR A 277 -4.53 -11.39 -18.23
C THR A 277 -4.70 -12.85 -18.67
N ARG A 278 -4.71 -13.12 -19.99
CA ARG A 278 -4.86 -14.49 -20.51
C ARG A 278 -3.68 -15.35 -20.10
N GLY A 279 -3.94 -16.47 -19.43
CA GLY A 279 -2.93 -17.40 -18.93
C GLY A 279 -2.07 -16.85 -17.79
N LYS A 280 -2.47 -15.74 -17.16
CA LYS A 280 -1.78 -15.18 -16.00
C LYS A 280 -2.34 -15.70 -14.69
N GLY A 281 -1.46 -15.81 -13.70
CA GLY A 281 -1.85 -16.23 -12.35
C GLY A 281 -2.60 -15.16 -11.57
N SER A 282 -3.25 -15.56 -10.48
CA SER A 282 -3.82 -14.67 -9.48
C SER A 282 -3.16 -14.90 -8.12
N TYR A 283 -3.11 -13.84 -7.29
CA TYR A 283 -2.50 -13.90 -5.97
C TYR A 283 -3.19 -12.94 -5.00
N THR A 284 -3.51 -13.43 -3.84
CA THR A 284 -3.81 -12.63 -2.65
C THR A 284 -2.92 -13.11 -1.50
N CYS A 285 -2.50 -12.20 -0.63
CA CYS A 285 -1.65 -12.58 0.50
C CYS A 285 -2.36 -13.59 1.40
N PRO A 286 -1.82 -14.82 1.57
CA PRO A 286 -2.45 -15.84 2.39
C PRO A 286 -2.22 -15.63 3.91
N ARG A 287 -1.31 -14.73 4.27
CA ARG A 287 -0.97 -14.40 5.66
C ARG A 287 -1.88 -13.29 6.18
N LYS A 288 -2.21 -13.34 7.47
CA LYS A 288 -3.07 -12.37 8.18
C LYS A 288 -2.29 -11.63 9.25
#